data_7dbfd339163e0d29e3c25fc3fe1da0ce
#
_entry.id   7dbfd339163e0d29e3c25fc3fe1da0ce
#
_cell.length_a   1.000
_cell.length_b   1.000
_cell.length_c   1.000
_cell.angle_alpha   90.00
_cell.angle_beta   90.00
_cell.angle_gamma   90.00
#
_symmetry.space_group_name_H-M   'P 1'
#
loop_
_entity.id
_entity.type
_entity.pdbx_description
1 polymer ?
#
loop_
_entity_poly.entity_id
_entity_poly.type
_entity_poly.pdbx_seq_one_letter_code
_entity_poly.pdbx_strand_id
1 'polypeptide(L)'
;MYNEMMNQFKAQMAPFTKAAEINKQTAEKLFGMQQTVATEMLNRGLEHVKALTESKEPKAAYDLQVAFFKEMEAKLSTVAEEEFSALMAAKAELTEIFEKSTQEMTEEAMAQFSKFDLAKFDMKNFDLSKFMPAVEAAKPAAKTTRKAAAPKAT
;
A
#
# COMPACT_ATOMS: atom_id res chain seq x y z
N MET A 1 11.96 29.21 -33.51
CA MET A 1 12.85 29.19 -32.33
C MET A 1 12.11 29.04 -31.00
N TYR A 2 11.23 29.94 -30.66
CA TYR A 2 10.48 29.82 -29.37
C TYR A 2 9.59 28.55 -29.31
N ASN A 3 8.92 28.19 -30.37
CA ASN A 3 8.05 27.02 -30.43
C ASN A 3 8.84 25.69 -30.40
N GLU A 4 10.03 25.64 -30.99
CA GLU A 4 10.91 24.45 -30.94
C GLU A 4 11.47 24.24 -29.53
N MET A 5 11.89 25.32 -28.87
CA MET A 5 12.38 25.26 -27.49
C MET A 5 11.28 24.83 -26.52
N MET A 6 10.06 25.32 -26.73
CA MET A 6 8.88 24.94 -25.95
C MET A 6 8.50 23.46 -26.16
N ASN A 7 8.55 22.97 -27.40
CA ASN A 7 8.29 21.58 -27.71
C ASN A 7 9.36 20.66 -27.14
N GLN A 8 10.61 21.06 -27.20
CA GLN A 8 11.72 20.31 -26.61
C GLN A 8 11.61 20.25 -25.08
N PHE A 9 11.23 21.34 -24.44
CA PHE A 9 10.96 21.38 -23.00
C PHE A 9 9.79 20.46 -22.62
N LYS A 10 8.69 20.49 -23.37
CA LYS A 10 7.54 19.59 -23.17
C LYS A 10 7.95 18.13 -23.34
N ALA A 11 8.77 17.81 -24.33
CA ALA A 11 9.27 16.46 -24.55
C ALA A 11 10.14 15.97 -23.38
N GLN A 12 10.97 16.83 -22.83
CA GLN A 12 11.80 16.51 -21.65
C GLN A 12 10.96 16.33 -20.38
N MET A 13 9.85 17.06 -20.27
CA MET A 13 8.95 16.96 -19.11
C MET A 13 7.92 15.84 -19.21
N ALA A 14 7.71 15.27 -20.39
CA ALA A 14 6.72 14.19 -20.59
C ALA A 14 6.93 12.97 -19.69
N PRO A 15 8.15 12.45 -19.44
CA PRO A 15 8.37 11.34 -18.53
C PRO A 15 7.97 11.67 -17.08
N PHE A 16 8.27 12.88 -16.64
CA PHE A 16 7.91 13.35 -15.30
C PHE A 16 6.39 13.49 -15.12
N THR A 17 5.73 13.99 -16.15
CA THR A 17 4.26 14.10 -16.16
C THR A 17 3.61 12.72 -16.12
N LYS A 18 4.10 11.76 -16.91
CA LYS A 18 3.62 10.37 -16.88
C LYS A 18 3.87 9.71 -15.52
N ALA A 19 5.05 9.90 -14.94
CA ALA A 19 5.36 9.37 -13.63
C ALA A 19 4.43 9.94 -12.54
N ALA A 20 4.15 11.24 -12.58
CA ALA A 20 3.21 11.88 -11.67
C ALA A 20 1.79 11.34 -11.85
N GLU A 21 1.36 11.10 -13.08
CA GLU A 21 0.07 10.51 -13.39
C GLU A 21 -0.05 9.07 -12.86
N ILE A 22 0.97 8.24 -13.07
CA ILE A 22 1.02 6.87 -12.53
C ILE A 22 0.94 6.88 -11.02
N ASN A 23 1.69 7.76 -10.36
CA ASN A 23 1.65 7.89 -8.90
C ASN A 23 0.26 8.30 -8.41
N LYS A 24 -0.38 9.24 -9.10
CA LYS A 24 -1.74 9.67 -8.78
C LYS A 24 -2.74 8.54 -8.94
N GLN A 25 -2.72 7.84 -10.09
CA GLN A 25 -3.63 6.72 -10.36
C GLN A 25 -3.42 5.57 -9.36
N THR A 26 -2.18 5.28 -9.01
CA THR A 26 -1.86 4.26 -8.01
C THR A 26 -2.39 4.65 -6.64
N ALA A 27 -2.20 5.89 -6.21
CA ALA A 27 -2.73 6.39 -4.95
C ALA A 27 -4.26 6.34 -4.92
N GLU A 28 -4.93 6.76 -5.98
CA GLU A 28 -6.39 6.69 -6.13
C GLU A 28 -6.90 5.25 -6.07
N LYS A 29 -6.21 4.33 -6.75
CA LYS A 29 -6.54 2.90 -6.75
C LYS A 29 -6.40 2.30 -5.35
N LEU A 30 -5.28 2.54 -4.67
CA LEU A 30 -5.04 2.05 -3.32
C LEU A 30 -6.07 2.61 -2.32
N PHE A 31 -6.38 3.90 -2.43
CA PHE A 31 -7.40 4.53 -1.60
C PHE A 31 -8.79 3.92 -1.84
N GLY A 32 -9.16 3.71 -3.11
CA GLY A 32 -10.41 3.05 -3.49
C GLY A 32 -10.51 1.62 -2.95
N MET A 33 -9.43 0.85 -3.02
CA MET A 33 -9.35 -0.50 -2.46
C MET A 33 -9.57 -0.49 -0.94
N GLN A 34 -8.92 0.41 -0.22
CA GLN A 34 -9.10 0.55 1.23
C GLN A 34 -10.51 0.96 1.61
N GLN A 35 -11.11 1.89 0.86
CA GLN A 35 -12.49 2.30 1.11
C GLN A 35 -13.47 1.15 0.89
N THR A 36 -13.27 0.37 -0.16
CA THR A 36 -14.06 -0.83 -0.44
C THR A 36 -13.92 -1.85 0.69
N VAL A 37 -12.70 -2.13 1.11
CA VAL A 37 -12.42 -3.06 2.22
C VAL A 37 -13.08 -2.61 3.51
N ALA A 38 -12.95 -1.34 3.86
CA ALA A 38 -13.57 -0.79 5.07
C ALA A 38 -15.09 -0.95 5.04
N THR A 39 -15.72 -0.67 3.89
CA THR A 39 -17.17 -0.84 3.71
C THR A 39 -17.57 -2.30 3.79
N GLU A 40 -16.86 -3.21 3.15
CA GLU A 40 -17.12 -4.63 3.21
C GLU A 40 -16.95 -5.19 4.63
N MET A 41 -15.89 -4.78 5.32
CA MET A 41 -15.66 -5.18 6.71
C MET A 41 -16.79 -4.73 7.63
N LEU A 42 -17.25 -3.50 7.45
CA LEU A 42 -18.38 -2.98 8.22
C LEU A 42 -19.65 -3.80 7.97
N ASN A 43 -19.99 -4.06 6.71
CA ASN A 43 -21.16 -4.84 6.33
C ASN A 43 -21.08 -6.27 6.85
N ARG A 44 -19.92 -6.92 6.71
CA ARG A 44 -19.69 -8.28 7.22
C ARG A 44 -19.75 -8.33 8.75
N GLY A 45 -19.23 -7.30 9.42
CA GLY A 45 -19.34 -7.18 10.87
C GLY A 45 -20.80 -7.07 11.32
N LEU A 46 -21.61 -6.27 10.64
CA LEU A 46 -23.04 -6.14 10.94
C LEU A 46 -23.80 -7.45 10.68
N GLU A 47 -23.54 -8.12 9.57
CA GLU A 47 -24.12 -9.43 9.27
C GLU A 47 -23.75 -10.47 10.34
N HIS A 48 -22.48 -10.46 10.77
CA HIS A 48 -22.00 -11.37 11.81
C HIS A 48 -22.69 -11.14 13.15
N VAL A 49 -22.80 -9.89 13.57
CA VAL A 49 -23.53 -9.53 14.81
C VAL A 49 -24.98 -9.98 14.72
N LYS A 50 -25.64 -9.77 13.58
CA LYS A 50 -27.00 -10.23 13.35
C LYS A 50 -27.10 -11.75 13.46
N ALA A 51 -26.22 -12.50 12.79
CA ALA A 51 -26.20 -13.95 12.84
C ALA A 51 -25.94 -14.47 14.26
N LEU A 52 -25.06 -13.84 15.03
CA LEU A 52 -24.84 -14.18 16.44
C LEU A 52 -26.07 -13.95 17.29
N THR A 53 -26.79 -12.85 17.04
CA THR A 53 -28.05 -12.53 17.79
C THR A 53 -29.17 -13.53 17.49
N GLU A 54 -29.24 -14.02 16.26
CA GLU A 54 -30.19 -15.00 15.83
C GLU A 54 -29.85 -16.44 16.25
N SER A 55 -28.60 -16.68 16.61
CA SER A 55 -28.10 -17.99 17.04
C SER A 55 -28.61 -18.33 18.44
N LYS A 56 -29.29 -19.46 18.56
CA LYS A 56 -29.85 -19.94 19.83
C LYS A 56 -28.95 -20.92 20.56
N GLU A 57 -27.96 -21.49 19.85
CA GLU A 57 -27.07 -22.51 20.41
C GLU A 57 -25.67 -21.98 20.59
N PRO A 58 -25.01 -22.19 21.76
CA PRO A 58 -23.66 -21.73 22.01
C PRO A 58 -22.62 -22.26 21.00
N LYS A 59 -22.81 -23.54 20.57
CA LYS A 59 -21.92 -24.15 19.56
C LYS A 59 -22.04 -23.47 18.21
N ALA A 60 -23.26 -23.16 17.78
CA ALA A 60 -23.50 -22.46 16.52
C ALA A 60 -22.91 -21.04 16.55
N ALA A 61 -23.02 -20.35 17.66
CA ALA A 61 -22.38 -19.04 17.85
C ALA A 61 -20.86 -19.13 17.78
N TYR A 62 -20.25 -20.13 18.36
CA TYR A 62 -18.82 -20.38 18.30
C TYR A 62 -18.35 -20.66 16.85
N ASP A 63 -19.07 -21.52 16.14
CA ASP A 63 -18.76 -21.86 14.75
C ASP A 63 -18.88 -20.64 13.83
N LEU A 64 -19.87 -19.79 14.03
CA LEU A 64 -20.04 -18.51 13.33
C LEU A 64 -18.85 -17.57 13.61
N GLN A 65 -18.39 -17.51 14.84
CA GLN A 65 -17.25 -16.69 15.23
C GLN A 65 -15.96 -17.15 14.56
N VAL A 66 -15.70 -18.46 14.56
CA VAL A 66 -14.53 -19.05 13.89
C VAL A 66 -14.59 -18.81 12.38
N ALA A 67 -15.74 -19.02 11.76
CA ALA A 67 -15.94 -18.80 10.33
C ALA A 67 -15.72 -17.33 9.96
N PHE A 68 -16.22 -16.41 10.76
CA PHE A 68 -16.02 -14.97 10.56
C PHE A 68 -14.54 -14.59 10.63
N PHE A 69 -13.79 -15.05 11.62
CA PHE A 69 -12.36 -14.75 11.70
C PHE A 69 -11.58 -15.31 10.51
N LYS A 70 -11.89 -16.53 10.08
CA LYS A 70 -11.24 -17.12 8.88
C LYS A 70 -11.55 -16.31 7.60
N GLU A 71 -12.79 -15.89 7.46
CA GLU A 71 -13.21 -15.06 6.32
C GLU A 71 -12.48 -13.71 6.33
N MET A 72 -12.37 -13.08 7.50
CA MET A 72 -11.68 -11.82 7.66
C MET A 72 -10.18 -11.95 7.40
N GLU A 73 -9.55 -13.00 7.88
CA GLU A 73 -8.14 -13.29 7.61
C GLU A 73 -7.88 -13.48 6.12
N ALA A 74 -8.70 -14.29 5.45
CA ALA A 74 -8.60 -14.51 4.01
C ALA A 74 -8.81 -13.21 3.22
N LYS A 75 -9.76 -12.39 3.62
CA LYS A 75 -10.03 -11.09 2.99
C LYS A 75 -8.85 -10.14 3.12
N LEU A 76 -8.29 -10.00 4.32
CA LEU A 76 -7.12 -9.16 4.56
C LEU A 76 -5.90 -9.63 3.77
N SER A 77 -5.68 -10.94 3.68
CA SER A 77 -4.61 -11.51 2.88
C SER A 77 -4.78 -11.18 1.40
N THR A 78 -5.97 -11.35 0.85
CA THR A 78 -6.27 -11.02 -0.55
C THR A 78 -6.04 -9.53 -0.83
N VAL A 79 -6.50 -8.66 0.05
CA VAL A 79 -6.30 -7.20 -0.09
C VAL A 79 -4.82 -6.85 -0.07
N ALA A 80 -4.04 -7.43 0.84
CA ALA A 80 -2.60 -7.20 0.90
C ALA A 80 -1.90 -7.64 -0.39
N GLU A 81 -2.30 -8.76 -0.97
CA GLU A 81 -1.78 -9.23 -2.26
C GLU A 81 -2.16 -8.31 -3.41
N GLU A 82 -3.40 -7.82 -3.45
CA GLU A 82 -3.87 -6.88 -4.47
C GLU A 82 -3.17 -5.53 -4.36
N GLU A 83 -2.98 -5.00 -3.17
CA GLU A 83 -2.23 -3.75 -2.93
C GLU A 83 -0.76 -3.90 -3.35
N PHE A 84 -0.13 -5.00 -2.98
CA PHE A 84 1.23 -5.30 -3.38
C PHE A 84 1.35 -5.43 -4.90
N SER A 85 0.42 -6.11 -5.55
CA SER A 85 0.37 -6.23 -7.01
C SER A 85 0.22 -4.87 -7.69
N ALA A 86 -0.63 -3.99 -7.17
CA ALA A 86 -0.80 -2.63 -7.68
C ALA A 86 0.49 -1.79 -7.57
N LEU A 87 1.20 -1.89 -6.44
CA LEU A 87 2.48 -1.22 -6.24
C LEU A 87 3.56 -1.75 -7.17
N MET A 88 3.62 -3.06 -7.39
CA MET A 88 4.58 -3.69 -8.31
C MET A 88 4.30 -3.30 -9.76
N ALA A 89 3.03 -3.23 -10.16
CA ALA A 89 2.64 -2.76 -11.49
C ALA A 89 3.05 -1.29 -11.71
N ALA A 90 2.81 -0.43 -10.75
CA ALA A 90 3.24 0.97 -10.80
C ALA A 90 4.77 1.10 -10.91
N LYS A 91 5.50 0.30 -10.15
CA LYS A 91 6.97 0.26 -10.22
C LYS A 91 7.44 -0.17 -11.60
N ALA A 92 6.83 -1.19 -12.21
CA ALA A 92 7.17 -1.66 -13.54
C ALA A 92 6.93 -0.58 -14.61
N GLU A 93 5.80 0.11 -14.55
CA GLU A 93 5.48 1.23 -15.45
C GLU A 93 6.45 2.40 -15.29
N LEU A 94 6.79 2.77 -14.06
CA LEU A 94 7.78 3.82 -13.78
C LEU A 94 9.16 3.44 -14.31
N THR A 95 9.57 2.19 -14.12
CA THR A 95 10.85 1.68 -14.63
C THR A 95 10.89 1.75 -16.16
N GLU A 96 9.82 1.35 -16.83
CA GLU A 96 9.72 1.43 -18.29
C GLU A 96 9.82 2.88 -18.80
N ILE A 97 9.17 3.82 -18.14
CA ILE A 97 9.24 5.25 -18.48
C ILE A 97 10.66 5.78 -18.33
N PHE A 98 11.34 5.43 -17.25
CA PHE A 98 12.73 5.86 -17.03
C PHE A 98 13.70 5.22 -18.01
N GLU A 99 13.53 3.95 -18.36
CA GLU A 99 14.36 3.28 -19.37
C GLU A 99 14.19 3.92 -20.75
N LYS A 100 12.96 4.20 -21.18
CA LYS A 100 12.70 4.90 -22.45
C LYS A 100 13.27 6.32 -22.44
N SER A 101 13.16 7.04 -21.33
CA SER A 101 13.70 8.38 -21.18
C SER A 101 15.23 8.40 -21.25
N THR A 102 15.90 7.42 -20.65
CA THR A 102 17.37 7.31 -20.71
C THR A 102 17.88 6.98 -22.10
N GLN A 103 17.12 6.27 -22.91
CA GLN A 103 17.49 5.99 -24.31
C GLN A 103 17.36 7.22 -25.22
N GLU A 104 16.45 8.13 -24.88
CA GLU A 104 16.18 9.37 -25.64
C GLU A 104 17.04 10.56 -25.17
N MET A 105 17.66 10.46 -24.01
CA MET A 105 18.50 11.51 -23.45
C MET A 105 19.92 11.48 -24.01
N THR A 106 20.48 12.67 -24.28
CA THR A 106 21.89 12.83 -24.58
C THR A 106 22.78 12.42 -23.41
N GLU A 107 24.04 11.99 -23.68
CA GLU A 107 25.01 11.56 -22.65
C GLU A 107 25.16 12.56 -21.49
N GLU A 108 25.04 13.83 -21.76
CA GLU A 108 25.12 14.91 -20.75
C GLU A 108 23.93 14.87 -19.77
N ALA A 109 22.74 14.59 -20.27
CA ALA A 109 21.53 14.41 -19.44
C ALA A 109 21.59 13.11 -18.63
N MET A 110 22.14 12.06 -19.20
CA MET A 110 22.37 10.79 -18.48
C MET A 110 23.38 10.96 -17.34
N ALA A 111 24.44 11.74 -17.53
CA ALA A 111 25.41 12.05 -16.48
C ALA A 111 24.79 12.86 -15.33
N GLN A 112 23.86 13.76 -15.60
CA GLN A 112 23.12 14.47 -14.57
C GLN A 112 22.07 13.58 -13.88
N PHE A 113 21.47 12.66 -14.62
CA PHE A 113 20.48 11.73 -14.06
C PHE A 113 21.11 10.67 -13.18
N SER A 114 22.34 10.21 -13.51
CA SER A 114 23.08 9.25 -12.68
C SER A 114 23.54 9.85 -11.34
N LYS A 115 23.63 11.17 -11.26
CA LYS A 115 23.87 11.90 -9.99
C LYS A 115 22.62 12.02 -9.13
N PHE A 116 21.45 11.84 -9.72
CA PHE A 116 20.19 11.74 -9.00
C PHE A 116 20.08 10.31 -8.50
N ASP A 117 20.61 10.09 -7.33
CA ASP A 117 20.74 8.80 -6.69
C ASP A 117 19.35 8.24 -6.37
N LEU A 118 18.81 7.43 -7.30
CA LEU A 118 17.57 6.65 -7.06
C LEU A 118 17.71 5.69 -5.87
N ALA A 119 18.96 5.38 -5.48
CA ALA A 119 19.24 4.61 -4.28
C ALA A 119 18.90 5.38 -2.98
N LYS A 120 18.80 6.71 -3.06
CA LYS A 120 18.28 7.54 -1.95
C LYS A 120 16.76 7.56 -1.88
N PHE A 121 16.08 7.08 -2.91
CA PHE A 121 14.66 6.73 -2.80
C PHE A 121 14.55 5.40 -2.08
N ASP A 122 15.02 5.39 -0.84
CA ASP A 122 14.96 4.24 0.03
C ASP A 122 13.47 3.95 0.29
N MET A 123 12.99 2.85 -0.29
CA MET A 123 11.63 2.34 -0.01
C MET A 123 11.43 2.08 1.50
N LYS A 124 12.51 2.02 2.28
CA LYS A 124 12.45 1.96 3.74
C LYS A 124 12.05 3.28 4.38
N ASN A 125 12.30 4.40 3.70
CA ASN A 125 11.91 5.75 4.13
C ASN A 125 10.62 6.24 3.49
N PHE A 126 10.01 5.46 2.59
CA PHE A 126 8.64 5.69 2.19
C PHE A 126 7.74 5.32 3.38
N ASP A 127 7.55 6.31 4.22
CA ASP A 127 6.71 6.18 5.41
C ASP A 127 5.25 6.06 4.95
N LEU A 128 4.84 4.82 4.70
CA LEU A 128 3.45 4.47 4.39
C LEU A 128 2.50 4.99 5.48
N SER A 129 3.01 5.22 6.70
CA SER A 129 2.24 5.72 7.82
C SER A 129 1.76 7.17 7.60
N LYS A 130 2.50 7.97 6.82
CA LYS A 130 2.08 9.33 6.45
C LYS A 130 0.96 9.35 5.43
N PHE A 131 0.86 8.31 4.60
CA PHE A 131 -0.23 8.14 3.65
C PHE A 131 -1.43 7.40 4.22
N MET A 132 -1.25 6.70 5.34
CA MET A 132 -2.26 5.85 5.97
C MET A 132 -2.32 6.09 7.49
N PRO A 133 -2.93 7.19 7.95
CA PRO A 133 -3.07 7.43 9.40
C PRO A 133 -3.85 6.32 10.13
N ALA A 134 -4.63 5.52 9.40
CA ALA A 134 -5.38 4.40 9.96
C ALA A 134 -4.54 3.15 10.25
N VAL A 135 -3.37 3.00 9.62
CA VAL A 135 -2.50 1.83 9.85
C VAL A 135 -1.68 1.99 11.14
N GLU A 136 -1.44 3.22 11.55
CA GLU A 136 -0.75 3.50 12.81
C GLU A 136 -1.56 3.08 14.04
N ALA A 137 -2.90 3.16 13.95
CA ALA A 137 -3.81 2.68 14.99
C ALA A 137 -3.89 1.14 15.07
N ALA A 138 -3.48 0.43 14.03
CA ALA A 138 -3.47 -1.03 13.96
C ALA A 138 -2.10 -1.65 14.28
N LYS A 139 -1.10 -0.85 14.62
CA LYS A 139 0.19 -1.37 15.08
C LYS A 139 -0.03 -2.12 16.38
N PRO A 140 0.17 -3.43 16.44
CA PRO A 140 0.03 -4.14 17.71
C PRO A 140 1.03 -3.49 18.68
N ALA A 141 0.51 -3.06 19.83
CA ALA A 141 1.34 -2.58 20.90
C ALA A 141 2.47 -3.58 21.11
N ALA A 142 3.71 -3.12 21.00
CA ALA A 142 4.85 -3.97 21.24
C ALA A 142 4.60 -4.70 22.55
N LYS A 143 4.56 -6.03 22.50
CA LYS A 143 4.48 -6.85 23.69
C LYS A 143 5.69 -6.47 24.54
N THR A 144 5.47 -5.64 25.51
CA THR A 144 6.39 -5.54 26.62
C THR A 144 6.46 -6.94 27.21
N THR A 145 7.51 -7.64 26.89
CA THR A 145 7.87 -8.87 27.59
C THR A 145 8.04 -8.47 29.05
N ARG A 146 6.97 -8.62 29.78
CA ARG A 146 7.00 -8.55 31.23
C ARG A 146 7.84 -9.73 31.64
N LYS A 147 9.10 -9.47 31.91
CA LYS A 147 10.02 -10.42 32.53
C LYS A 147 9.37 -10.86 33.82
N ALA A 148 8.77 -12.04 33.80
CA ALA A 148 8.24 -12.62 35.02
C ALA A 148 9.43 -12.79 35.96
N ALA A 149 9.42 -12.04 37.03
CA ALA A 149 10.34 -12.26 38.14
C ALA A 149 10.02 -13.65 38.70
N ALA A 150 10.98 -14.55 38.61
CA ALA A 150 10.85 -15.84 39.25
C ALA A 150 10.69 -15.64 40.76
N PRO A 151 9.74 -16.34 41.42
CA PRO A 151 9.65 -16.27 42.87
C PRO A 151 10.91 -16.90 43.44
N LYS A 152 11.61 -16.13 44.30
CA LYS A 152 12.62 -16.67 45.15
C LYS A 152 11.94 -17.67 46.09
N ALA A 153 12.21 -18.95 45.91
CA ALA A 153 11.90 -19.94 46.97
C ALA A 153 12.86 -19.71 48.13
N THR A 154 12.26 -19.50 49.28
CA THR A 154 12.94 -19.60 50.57
C THR A 154 12.97 -21.04 50.98
#